data_f1e8e750877713e7f4b17952439981c2
#
_entry.id   f1e8e750877713e7f4b17952439981c2
#
_cell.length_a   1.000
_cell.length_b   1.000
_cell.length_c   1.000
_cell.angle_alpha   90.00
_cell.angle_beta   90.00
_cell.angle_gamma   90.00
#
_symmetry.space_group_name_H-M   'P 1'
#
loop_
_entity.id
_entity.type
_entity.pdbx_description
1 polymer ?
#
loop_
_entity_poly.entity_id
_entity_poly.type
_entity_poly.pdbx_seq_one_letter_code
_entity_poly.pdbx_strand_id
1 'polypeptide(L)'
;QLEKVARASGAPRAIVSDQCRELNNAVEQFQVAHPRTVRLNDIKHRLALLLERQLKPDPRWSDFLQACQRMRKKSQQTPLAFLAPPATKEKARFMNLDELIRWATATRKFLEHPQMPADVPLDRERLEAIFGALRSYDAVLADWQSLMDIIETTLRHVRKEGYYHGCEAALRSELTPLAGNEMARPFVEQVIS
;
A
#
# COMPACT_ATOMS: atom_id res chain seq x y z
N GLN A 1 11.92 21.32 20.99
CA GLN A 1 12.92 20.28 20.68
C GLN A 1 13.65 20.57 19.36
N LEU A 2 12.92 20.97 18.28
CA LEU A 2 13.51 21.36 16.99
C LEU A 2 14.53 22.49 17.13
N GLU A 3 14.21 23.55 17.89
CA GLU A 3 15.13 24.65 18.16
C GLU A 3 16.41 24.22 18.88
N LYS A 4 16.30 23.26 19.82
CA LYS A 4 17.47 22.69 20.50
C LYS A 4 18.42 21.98 19.53
N VAL A 5 17.87 21.23 18.59
CA VAL A 5 18.63 20.55 17.53
C VAL A 5 19.24 21.56 16.58
N ALA A 6 18.46 22.57 16.15
CA ALA A 6 18.95 23.61 15.25
C ALA A 6 20.12 24.42 15.84
N ARG A 7 20.11 24.71 17.15
CA ARG A 7 21.21 25.38 17.83
C ARG A 7 22.48 24.52 17.88
N ALA A 8 22.34 23.19 17.97
CA ALA A 8 23.49 22.27 18.06
C ALA A 8 24.09 21.91 16.71
N SER A 9 23.23 21.78 15.65
CA SER A 9 23.62 21.19 14.35
C SER A 9 23.35 22.11 13.16
N GLY A 10 22.83 23.31 13.39
CA GLY A 10 22.31 24.19 12.34
C GLY A 10 20.87 23.84 11.96
N ALA A 11 20.16 24.81 11.36
CA ALA A 11 18.78 24.59 10.89
C ALA A 11 18.77 23.60 9.71
N PRO A 12 17.91 22.57 9.74
CA PRO A 12 17.80 21.61 8.67
C PRO A 12 17.25 22.28 7.40
N ARG A 13 17.66 21.77 6.23
CA ARG A 13 17.08 22.22 4.94
C ARG A 13 15.65 21.76 4.77
N ALA A 14 15.35 20.55 5.26
CA ALA A 14 14.00 19.98 5.20
C ALA A 14 13.66 19.22 6.48
N ILE A 15 12.39 19.23 6.85
CA ILE A 15 11.82 18.40 7.92
C ILE A 15 10.76 17.52 7.27
N VAL A 16 10.95 16.20 7.37
CA VAL A 16 9.95 15.22 6.95
C VAL A 16 9.09 14.86 8.15
N SER A 17 7.78 15.01 8.03
CA SER A 17 6.83 14.66 9.10
C SER A 17 5.62 13.93 8.54
N ASP A 18 4.94 13.14 9.39
CA ASP A 18 3.59 12.72 9.10
C ASP A 18 2.63 13.94 9.16
N GLN A 19 1.39 13.75 8.71
CA GLN A 19 0.40 14.84 8.69
C GLN A 19 -0.33 15.03 10.04
N CYS A 20 0.28 14.61 11.14
CA CYS A 20 -0.30 14.81 12.47
C CYS A 20 -0.28 16.30 12.84
N ARG A 21 -1.38 16.77 13.41
CA ARG A 21 -1.63 18.19 13.69
C ARG A 21 -0.56 18.80 14.58
N GLU A 22 -0.12 18.06 15.59
CA GLU A 22 0.89 18.53 16.55
C GLU A 22 2.25 18.76 15.88
N LEU A 23 2.68 17.82 15.03
CA LEU A 23 3.94 17.95 14.29
C LEU A 23 3.86 19.05 13.24
N ASN A 24 2.72 19.18 12.55
CA ASN A 24 2.52 20.26 11.59
C ASN A 24 2.64 21.64 12.26
N ASN A 25 1.95 21.86 13.38
CA ASN A 25 2.04 23.10 14.13
C ASN A 25 3.47 23.38 14.63
N ALA A 26 4.17 22.35 15.11
CA ALA A 26 5.55 22.49 15.57
C ALA A 26 6.51 22.87 14.43
N VAL A 27 6.34 22.26 13.24
CA VAL A 27 7.15 22.59 12.06
C VAL A 27 6.82 24.00 11.54
N GLU A 28 5.55 24.40 11.51
CA GLU A 28 5.13 25.75 11.12
C GLU A 28 5.74 26.82 12.04
N GLN A 29 5.67 26.61 13.36
CA GLN A 29 6.33 27.51 14.31
C GLN A 29 7.85 27.57 14.09
N PHE A 30 8.49 26.43 13.83
CA PHE A 30 9.91 26.38 13.53
C PHE A 30 10.26 27.15 12.25
N GLN A 31 9.45 27.04 11.21
CA GLN A 31 9.66 27.77 9.95
C GLN A 31 9.57 29.28 10.06
N VAL A 32 8.83 29.82 11.05
CA VAL A 32 8.83 31.28 11.33
C VAL A 32 10.22 31.78 11.66
N ALA A 33 10.97 31.03 12.47
CA ALA A 33 12.37 31.39 12.81
C ALA A 33 13.38 30.91 11.75
N HIS A 34 13.03 29.90 10.96
CA HIS A 34 13.89 29.28 9.96
C HIS A 34 13.23 29.18 8.59
N PRO A 35 13.00 30.30 7.88
CA PRO A 35 12.17 30.35 6.66
C PRO A 35 12.77 29.59 5.45
N ARG A 36 14.04 29.17 5.54
CA ARG A 36 14.67 28.33 4.50
C ARG A 36 14.44 26.85 4.71
N THR A 37 13.87 26.44 5.84
CA THR A 37 13.55 25.04 6.12
C THR A 37 12.24 24.68 5.40
N VAL A 38 12.30 23.67 4.54
CA VAL A 38 11.12 23.18 3.79
C VAL A 38 10.45 22.06 4.59
N ARG A 39 9.12 22.11 4.69
CA ARG A 39 8.35 20.98 5.22
C ARG A 39 8.06 20.01 4.08
N LEU A 40 8.35 18.73 4.31
CA LEU A 40 8.02 17.63 3.41
C LEU A 40 7.09 16.65 4.16
N ASN A 41 6.13 16.10 3.43
CA ASN A 41 5.28 15.04 3.97
C ASN A 41 5.98 13.68 3.87
N ASP A 42 5.78 12.81 4.87
CA ASP A 42 6.15 11.41 4.73
C ASP A 42 5.36 10.78 3.59
N ILE A 43 6.06 10.48 2.49
CA ILE A 43 5.46 9.94 1.27
C ILE A 43 4.74 8.62 1.53
N LYS A 44 5.31 7.76 2.38
CA LYS A 44 4.71 6.46 2.68
C LYS A 44 3.38 6.63 3.41
N HIS A 45 3.33 7.54 4.38
CA HIS A 45 2.11 7.87 5.11
C HIS A 45 1.06 8.51 4.18
N ARG A 46 1.49 9.47 3.33
CA ARG A 46 0.60 10.10 2.35
C ARG A 46 -0.02 9.09 1.40
N LEU A 47 0.77 8.19 0.81
CA LEU A 47 0.28 7.15 -0.09
C LEU A 47 -0.69 6.20 0.60
N ALA A 48 -0.43 5.83 1.86
CA ALA A 48 -1.35 5.00 2.64
C ALA A 48 -2.72 5.70 2.85
N LEU A 49 -2.72 7.01 3.13
CA LEU A 49 -3.96 7.79 3.27
C LEU A 49 -4.72 7.92 1.94
N LEU A 50 -4.02 8.12 0.82
CA LEU A 50 -4.64 8.16 -0.50
C LEU A 50 -5.30 6.81 -0.83
N LEU A 51 -4.59 5.72 -0.58
CA LEU A 51 -5.11 4.37 -0.79
C LEU A 51 -6.33 4.09 0.11
N GLU A 52 -6.29 4.51 1.37
CA GLU A 52 -7.45 4.39 2.27
C GLU A 52 -8.67 5.12 1.72
N ARG A 53 -8.49 6.36 1.25
CA ARG A 53 -9.58 7.15 0.66
C ARG A 53 -10.16 6.50 -0.57
N GLN A 54 -9.34 5.81 -1.36
CA GLN A 54 -9.76 5.12 -2.57
C GLN A 54 -10.51 3.82 -2.27
N LEU A 55 -10.04 3.02 -1.30
CA LEU A 55 -10.56 1.68 -1.04
C LEU A 55 -11.68 1.65 0.00
N LYS A 56 -11.65 2.53 1.00
CA LYS A 56 -12.63 2.53 2.10
C LYS A 56 -14.09 2.68 1.65
N PRO A 57 -14.42 3.49 0.62
CA PRO A 57 -15.78 3.60 0.10
C PRO A 57 -16.18 2.42 -0.81
N ASP A 58 -15.24 1.62 -1.29
CA ASP A 58 -15.54 0.50 -2.19
C ASP A 58 -16.11 -0.69 -1.40
N PRO A 59 -17.37 -1.08 -1.61
CA PRO A 59 -17.99 -2.22 -0.91
C PRO A 59 -17.24 -3.53 -1.21
N ARG A 60 -16.68 -3.69 -2.41
CA ARG A 60 -15.90 -4.87 -2.81
C ARG A 60 -14.67 -5.06 -1.92
N TRP A 61 -14.08 -3.97 -1.43
CA TRP A 61 -12.97 -4.01 -0.49
C TRP A 61 -13.37 -4.61 0.86
N SER A 62 -14.48 -4.16 1.43
CA SER A 62 -15.02 -4.69 2.68
C SER A 62 -15.34 -6.18 2.58
N ASP A 63 -16.00 -6.59 1.49
CA ASP A 63 -16.37 -7.98 1.23
C ASP A 63 -15.13 -8.87 1.06
N PHE A 64 -14.11 -8.38 0.36
CA PHE A 64 -12.83 -9.07 0.20
C PHE A 64 -12.12 -9.29 1.55
N LEU A 65 -12.05 -8.27 2.40
CA LEU A 65 -11.46 -8.41 3.74
C LEU A 65 -12.17 -9.47 4.59
N GLN A 66 -13.51 -9.48 4.55
CA GLN A 66 -14.30 -10.49 5.25
C GLN A 66 -14.06 -11.90 4.68
N ALA A 67 -13.97 -12.02 3.35
CA ALA A 67 -13.63 -13.28 2.69
C ALA A 67 -12.25 -13.78 3.13
N CYS A 68 -11.22 -12.91 3.14
CA CYS A 68 -9.88 -13.24 3.63
C CYS A 68 -9.90 -13.71 5.09
N GLN A 69 -10.66 -13.05 5.97
CA GLN A 69 -10.79 -13.49 7.36
C GLN A 69 -11.42 -14.88 7.49
N ARG A 70 -12.47 -15.17 6.70
CA ARG A 70 -13.10 -16.50 6.65
C ARG A 70 -12.13 -17.57 6.14
N MET A 71 -11.41 -17.29 5.05
CA MET A 71 -10.39 -18.19 4.48
C MET A 71 -9.29 -18.47 5.50
N ARG A 72 -8.79 -17.44 6.20
CA ARG A 72 -7.77 -17.60 7.24
C ARG A 72 -8.25 -18.53 8.36
N LYS A 73 -9.44 -18.29 8.91
CA LYS A 73 -10.01 -19.15 9.97
C LYS A 73 -10.16 -20.60 9.53
N LYS A 74 -10.63 -20.83 8.29
CA LYS A 74 -10.84 -22.18 7.77
C LYS A 74 -9.54 -22.91 7.43
N SER A 75 -8.49 -22.19 7.01
CA SER A 75 -7.24 -22.82 6.58
C SER A 75 -6.26 -23.13 7.74
N GLN A 76 -6.23 -22.29 8.79
CA GLN A 76 -5.21 -22.35 9.86
C GLN A 76 -5.07 -23.71 10.57
N GLN A 77 -6.15 -24.49 10.65
CA GLN A 77 -6.15 -25.81 11.31
C GLN A 77 -6.19 -26.96 10.31
N THR A 78 -5.72 -26.74 9.09
CA THR A 78 -5.72 -27.72 8.02
C THR A 78 -4.32 -27.83 7.40
N PRO A 79 -4.03 -28.87 6.61
CA PRO A 79 -2.80 -28.95 5.81
C PRO A 79 -2.61 -27.77 4.85
N LEU A 80 -3.66 -26.99 4.57
CA LEU A 80 -3.63 -25.79 3.72
C LEU A 80 -3.25 -24.51 4.50
N ALA A 81 -2.79 -24.60 5.73
CA ALA A 81 -2.39 -23.46 6.56
C ALA A 81 -1.29 -22.60 5.91
N PHE A 82 -0.46 -23.17 5.05
CA PHE A 82 0.57 -22.44 4.29
C PHE A 82 0.00 -21.44 3.28
N LEU A 83 -1.27 -21.63 2.86
CA LEU A 83 -2.01 -20.69 2.00
C LEU A 83 -2.82 -19.67 2.80
N ALA A 84 -2.76 -19.68 4.14
CA ALA A 84 -3.57 -18.76 4.94
C ALA A 84 -3.26 -17.30 4.59
N PRO A 85 -4.29 -16.44 4.43
CA PRO A 85 -4.08 -15.02 4.20
C PRO A 85 -3.19 -14.39 5.27
N PRO A 86 -2.36 -13.39 4.93
CA PRO A 86 -1.60 -12.64 5.91
C PRO A 86 -2.53 -11.98 6.94
N ALA A 87 -2.03 -11.81 8.18
CA ALA A 87 -2.80 -11.14 9.22
C ALA A 87 -2.87 -9.64 8.94
N THR A 88 -4.06 -9.08 8.84
CA THR A 88 -4.25 -7.63 8.74
C THR A 88 -4.18 -7.01 10.14
N LYS A 89 -3.20 -6.13 10.39
CA LYS A 89 -3.13 -5.34 11.62
C LYS A 89 -4.00 -4.10 11.46
N GLU A 90 -4.90 -3.82 12.41
CA GLU A 90 -5.83 -2.69 12.32
C GLU A 90 -5.15 -1.33 12.13
N LYS A 91 -4.06 -1.06 12.87
CA LYS A 91 -3.31 0.20 12.80
C LYS A 91 -2.47 0.40 11.53
N ALA A 92 -2.19 -0.67 10.78
CA ALA A 92 -1.36 -0.63 9.58
C ALA A 92 -2.12 -1.15 8.35
N ARG A 93 -3.45 -1.14 8.41
CA ARG A 93 -4.33 -1.80 7.43
C ARG A 93 -4.01 -1.42 5.99
N PHE A 94 -3.76 -0.14 5.72
CA PHE A 94 -3.46 0.34 4.37
C PHE A 94 -1.97 0.34 4.02
N MET A 95 -1.07 0.11 4.99
CA MET A 95 0.37 0.01 4.74
C MET A 95 0.83 -1.40 4.35
N ASN A 96 -0.02 -2.42 4.60
CA ASN A 96 0.28 -3.83 4.32
C ASN A 96 -0.71 -4.44 3.32
N LEU A 97 -1.39 -3.59 2.54
CA LEU A 97 -2.33 -4.04 1.52
C LEU A 97 -1.67 -4.79 0.39
N ASP A 98 -0.45 -4.39 0.04
CA ASP A 98 0.35 -5.04 -0.97
C ASP A 98 0.54 -6.53 -0.66
N GLU A 99 0.81 -6.91 0.60
CA GLU A 99 0.93 -8.31 1.00
C GLU A 99 -0.37 -9.08 0.77
N LEU A 100 -1.51 -8.48 1.11
CA LEU A 100 -2.81 -9.14 0.95
C LEU A 100 -3.20 -9.31 -0.52
N ILE A 101 -2.96 -8.30 -1.34
CA ILE A 101 -3.24 -8.35 -2.78
C ILE A 101 -2.29 -9.35 -3.48
N ARG A 102 -0.99 -9.30 -3.17
CA ARG A 102 -0.02 -10.29 -3.69
C ARG A 102 -0.36 -11.70 -3.27
N TRP A 103 -0.73 -11.91 -2.01
CA TRP A 103 -1.20 -13.20 -1.52
C TRP A 103 -2.42 -13.69 -2.31
N ALA A 104 -3.44 -12.84 -2.49
CA ALA A 104 -4.65 -13.21 -3.21
C ALA A 104 -4.35 -13.58 -4.66
N THR A 105 -3.53 -12.78 -5.35
CA THR A 105 -3.10 -13.03 -6.72
C THR A 105 -2.30 -14.34 -6.84
N ALA A 106 -1.37 -14.59 -5.91
CA ALA A 106 -0.58 -15.81 -5.89
C ALA A 106 -1.44 -17.05 -5.59
N THR A 107 -2.34 -16.95 -4.59
CA THR A 107 -3.27 -18.04 -4.27
C THR A 107 -4.23 -18.31 -5.41
N ARG A 108 -4.70 -17.27 -6.10
CA ARG A 108 -5.55 -17.40 -7.27
C ARG A 108 -4.86 -18.17 -8.41
N LYS A 109 -3.58 -17.86 -8.69
CA LYS A 109 -2.76 -18.61 -9.66
C LYS A 109 -2.55 -20.07 -9.22
N PHE A 110 -2.32 -20.28 -7.92
CA PHE A 110 -2.19 -21.63 -7.37
C PHE A 110 -3.46 -22.46 -7.52
N LEU A 111 -4.64 -21.87 -7.40
CA LEU A 111 -5.92 -22.57 -7.64
C LEU A 111 -6.07 -23.09 -9.08
N GLU A 112 -5.46 -22.41 -10.05
CA GLU A 112 -5.49 -22.86 -11.45
C GLU A 112 -4.52 -24.03 -11.70
N HIS A 113 -3.30 -23.90 -11.16
CA HIS A 113 -2.22 -24.84 -11.37
C HIS A 113 -1.56 -25.23 -10.03
N PRO A 114 -2.24 -26.01 -9.18
CA PRO A 114 -1.69 -26.40 -7.90
C PRO A 114 -0.42 -27.24 -8.08
N GLN A 115 0.70 -26.70 -7.63
CA GLN A 115 2.00 -27.39 -7.62
C GLN A 115 2.34 -27.75 -6.17
N MET A 116 2.36 -29.05 -5.87
CA MET A 116 2.77 -29.58 -4.56
C MET A 116 3.95 -30.53 -4.76
N PRO A 117 4.83 -30.69 -3.75
CA PRO A 117 5.78 -31.78 -3.72
C PRO A 117 5.06 -33.12 -3.91
N ALA A 118 5.69 -34.06 -4.61
CA ALA A 118 5.05 -35.32 -5.01
C ALA A 118 4.57 -36.18 -3.82
N ASP A 119 5.15 -35.97 -2.65
CA ASP A 119 4.86 -36.66 -1.41
C ASP A 119 3.77 -36.00 -0.54
N VAL A 120 3.29 -34.83 -0.94
CA VAL A 120 2.26 -34.09 -0.20
C VAL A 120 0.91 -34.18 -0.92
N PRO A 121 -0.05 -34.96 -0.38
CA PRO A 121 -1.37 -35.06 -1.00
C PRO A 121 -2.13 -33.73 -0.89
N LEU A 122 -2.57 -33.23 -2.05
CA LEU A 122 -3.41 -32.03 -2.10
C LEU A 122 -4.89 -32.42 -2.13
N ASP A 123 -5.61 -32.07 -1.08
CA ASP A 123 -7.09 -32.13 -1.06
C ASP A 123 -7.66 -30.97 -1.89
N ARG A 124 -7.95 -31.25 -3.15
CA ARG A 124 -8.47 -30.24 -4.11
C ARG A 124 -9.88 -29.78 -3.76
N GLU A 125 -10.72 -30.64 -3.21
CA GLU A 125 -12.08 -30.28 -2.81
C GLU A 125 -12.03 -29.28 -1.65
N ARG A 126 -11.21 -29.54 -0.66
CA ARG A 126 -10.99 -28.64 0.47
C ARG A 126 -10.33 -27.32 0.03
N LEU A 127 -9.36 -27.38 -0.87
CA LEU A 127 -8.72 -26.20 -1.42
C LEU A 127 -9.76 -25.28 -2.08
N GLU A 128 -10.63 -25.84 -2.92
CA GLU A 128 -11.68 -25.11 -3.59
C GLU A 128 -12.75 -24.59 -2.61
N ALA A 129 -13.15 -25.39 -1.61
CA ALA A 129 -14.13 -25.00 -0.60
C ALA A 129 -13.63 -23.86 0.30
N ILE A 130 -12.32 -23.71 0.50
CA ILE A 130 -11.75 -22.62 1.29
C ILE A 130 -11.45 -21.40 0.45
N PHE A 131 -10.79 -21.55 -0.70
CA PHE A 131 -10.21 -20.45 -1.46
C PHE A 131 -10.89 -20.15 -2.79
N GLY A 132 -11.79 -21.00 -3.28
CA GLY A 132 -12.45 -20.86 -4.58
C GLY A 132 -13.17 -19.53 -4.78
N ALA A 133 -13.69 -18.94 -3.69
CA ALA A 133 -14.30 -17.60 -3.72
C ALA A 133 -13.35 -16.48 -4.19
N LEU A 134 -12.03 -16.69 -4.21
CA LEU A 134 -11.08 -15.70 -4.76
C LEU A 134 -11.31 -15.41 -6.25
N ARG A 135 -11.90 -16.35 -7.00
CA ARG A 135 -12.19 -16.13 -8.42
C ARG A 135 -13.17 -14.98 -8.68
N SER A 136 -14.07 -14.71 -7.74
CA SER A 136 -15.00 -13.59 -7.86
C SER A 136 -14.34 -12.22 -7.74
N TYR A 137 -13.06 -12.17 -7.32
CA TYR A 137 -12.30 -10.93 -7.16
C TYR A 137 -11.28 -10.68 -8.28
N ASP A 138 -11.21 -11.51 -9.34
CA ASP A 138 -10.16 -11.41 -10.37
C ASP A 138 -10.08 -10.01 -10.98
N ALA A 139 -11.20 -9.45 -11.41
CA ALA A 139 -11.22 -8.11 -12.03
C ALA A 139 -10.76 -7.02 -11.05
N VAL A 140 -11.28 -7.04 -9.81
CA VAL A 140 -10.98 -6.03 -8.82
C VAL A 140 -9.55 -6.17 -8.27
N LEU A 141 -9.02 -7.39 -8.20
CA LEU A 141 -7.61 -7.60 -7.84
C LEU A 141 -6.66 -6.99 -8.87
N ALA A 142 -7.01 -7.04 -10.16
CA ALA A 142 -6.23 -6.36 -11.21
C ALA A 142 -6.26 -4.83 -11.03
N ASP A 143 -7.43 -4.26 -10.71
CA ASP A 143 -7.55 -2.83 -10.41
C ASP A 143 -6.70 -2.42 -9.21
N TRP A 144 -6.81 -3.16 -8.09
CA TRP A 144 -6.04 -2.86 -6.88
C TRP A 144 -4.54 -3.09 -7.08
N GLN A 145 -4.13 -4.06 -7.91
CA GLN A 145 -2.73 -4.25 -8.26
C GLN A 145 -2.16 -3.02 -8.96
N SER A 146 -2.91 -2.39 -9.87
CA SER A 146 -2.50 -1.15 -10.53
C SER A 146 -2.24 -0.02 -9.52
N LEU A 147 -3.06 0.09 -8.46
CA LEU A 147 -2.79 1.06 -7.39
C LEU A 147 -1.49 0.75 -6.64
N MET A 148 -1.22 -0.54 -6.38
CA MET A 148 0.03 -0.95 -5.71
C MET A 148 1.25 -0.66 -6.58
N ASP A 149 1.17 -0.89 -7.89
CA ASP A 149 2.25 -0.60 -8.83
C ASP A 149 2.57 0.91 -8.88
N ILE A 150 1.54 1.76 -8.82
CA ILE A 150 1.69 3.23 -8.71
C ILE A 150 2.41 3.59 -7.40
N ILE A 151 1.97 3.02 -6.26
CA ILE A 151 2.59 3.26 -4.95
C ILE A 151 4.05 2.81 -4.94
N GLU A 152 4.34 1.60 -5.42
CA GLU A 152 5.70 1.06 -5.44
C GLU A 152 6.62 1.89 -6.34
N THR A 153 6.14 2.30 -7.51
CA THR A 153 6.88 3.16 -8.43
C THR A 153 7.17 4.52 -7.79
N THR A 154 6.17 5.14 -7.15
CA THR A 154 6.35 6.41 -6.44
C THR A 154 7.38 6.29 -5.32
N LEU A 155 7.27 5.26 -4.48
CA LEU A 155 8.22 5.03 -3.38
C LEU A 155 9.64 4.76 -3.89
N ARG A 156 9.78 4.00 -4.97
CA ARG A 156 11.07 3.74 -5.61
C ARG A 156 11.68 5.03 -6.14
N HIS A 157 10.91 5.86 -6.86
CA HIS A 157 11.36 7.16 -7.37
C HIS A 157 11.87 8.05 -6.24
N VAL A 158 11.04 8.27 -5.20
CA VAL A 158 11.42 9.14 -4.08
C VAL A 158 12.62 8.60 -3.29
N ARG A 159 12.77 7.29 -3.13
CA ARG A 159 13.93 6.69 -2.46
C ARG A 159 15.22 6.87 -3.25
N LYS A 160 15.14 6.81 -4.57
CA LYS A 160 16.33 6.87 -5.44
C LYS A 160 16.73 8.31 -5.73
N GLU A 161 15.79 9.15 -6.09
CA GLU A 161 16.05 10.51 -6.59
C GLU A 161 15.81 11.59 -5.51
N GLY A 162 15.03 11.29 -4.46
CA GLY A 162 14.62 12.26 -3.45
C GLY A 162 13.55 13.23 -3.94
N TYR A 163 13.37 14.31 -3.18
CA TYR A 163 12.53 15.43 -3.57
C TYR A 163 13.40 16.53 -4.22
N TYR A 164 13.10 16.90 -5.45
CA TYR A 164 13.82 17.93 -6.19
C TYR A 164 12.86 18.76 -7.02
N HIS A 165 13.32 19.91 -7.50
CA HIS A 165 12.52 20.77 -8.38
C HIS A 165 12.26 20.07 -9.72
N GLY A 166 10.98 19.86 -10.05
CA GLY A 166 10.58 19.12 -11.27
C GLY A 166 10.36 17.61 -11.06
N CYS A 167 10.47 17.09 -9.83
CA CYS A 167 10.19 15.68 -9.55
C CYS A 167 8.76 15.27 -9.91
N GLU A 168 7.81 16.21 -9.87
CA GLU A 168 6.42 16.00 -10.31
C GLU A 168 6.35 15.56 -11.78
N ALA A 169 7.04 16.26 -12.68
CA ALA A 169 7.03 15.94 -14.11
C ALA A 169 7.68 14.57 -14.40
N ALA A 170 8.80 14.28 -13.72
CA ALA A 170 9.47 12.99 -13.83
C ALA A 170 8.59 11.84 -13.33
N LEU A 171 7.97 12.01 -12.15
CA LEU A 171 7.07 11.04 -11.57
C LEU A 171 5.82 10.83 -12.46
N ARG A 172 5.24 11.88 -13.01
CA ARG A 172 4.13 11.81 -13.95
C ARG A 172 4.48 10.96 -15.17
N SER A 173 5.67 11.12 -15.72
CA SER A 173 6.14 10.30 -16.85
C SER A 173 6.24 8.82 -16.51
N GLU A 174 6.69 8.48 -15.30
CA GLU A 174 6.77 7.08 -14.83
C GLU A 174 5.39 6.48 -14.52
N LEU A 175 4.45 7.27 -13.99
CA LEU A 175 3.15 6.79 -13.55
C LEU A 175 2.09 6.73 -14.66
N THR A 176 2.20 7.56 -15.70
CA THR A 176 1.23 7.59 -16.81
C THR A 176 0.99 6.22 -17.46
N PRO A 177 2.01 5.40 -17.72
CA PRO A 177 1.80 4.05 -18.27
C PRO A 177 1.01 3.11 -17.34
N LEU A 178 1.01 3.37 -16.02
CA LEU A 178 0.30 2.58 -15.02
C LEU A 178 -1.17 3.00 -14.85
N ALA A 179 -1.58 4.14 -15.43
CA ALA A 179 -2.94 4.67 -15.38
C ALA A 179 -3.90 3.97 -16.35
N GLY A 180 -3.79 2.65 -16.51
CA GLY A 180 -4.50 1.86 -17.52
C GLY A 180 -5.99 1.64 -17.28
N ASN A 181 -6.49 1.84 -16.05
CA ASN A 181 -7.89 1.63 -15.69
C ASN A 181 -8.53 2.87 -15.04
N GLU A 182 -9.85 2.82 -14.85
CA GLU A 182 -10.63 3.95 -14.31
C GLU A 182 -10.27 4.30 -12.86
N MET A 183 -9.79 3.34 -12.08
CA MET A 183 -9.38 3.55 -10.69
C MET A 183 -7.96 4.14 -10.61
N ALA A 184 -7.06 3.71 -11.46
CA ALA A 184 -5.66 4.13 -11.48
C ALA A 184 -5.47 5.58 -11.95
N ARG A 185 -6.22 6.05 -12.94
CA ARG A 185 -6.09 7.41 -13.48
C ARG A 185 -6.24 8.51 -12.43
N PRO A 186 -7.36 8.59 -11.68
CA PRO A 186 -7.53 9.62 -10.66
C PRO A 186 -6.53 9.44 -9.52
N PHE A 187 -6.11 8.21 -9.23
CA PHE A 187 -5.12 7.94 -8.20
C PHE A 187 -3.74 8.50 -8.56
N VAL A 188 -3.29 8.37 -9.81
CA VAL A 188 -2.04 9.01 -10.30
C VAL A 188 -2.09 10.52 -10.08
N GLU A 189 -3.19 11.20 -10.44
CA GLU A 189 -3.32 12.64 -10.24
C GLU A 189 -3.26 13.03 -8.75
N GLN A 190 -3.87 12.24 -7.86
CA GLN A 190 -3.79 12.47 -6.42
C GLN A 190 -2.40 12.24 -5.84
N VAL A 191 -1.62 11.31 -6.40
CA VAL A 191 -0.24 11.05 -5.98
C VAL A 191 0.68 12.20 -6.36
N ILE A 192 0.47 12.78 -7.52
CA ILE A 192 1.31 13.84 -8.07
C ILE A 192 0.97 15.22 -7.46
N SER A 193 -0.30 15.49 -7.13
CA SER A 193 -0.74 16.74 -6.48
C SER A 193 -0.24 16.89 -5.04
#